data_b27fa4348630e198463bbe7c70083d51
#
_entry.id   b27fa4348630e198463bbe7c70083d51
#
_cell.length_a   1.000
_cell.length_b   1.000
_cell.length_c   1.000
_cell.angle_alpha   90.00
_cell.angle_beta   90.00
_cell.angle_gamma   90.00
#
_symmetry.space_group_name_H-M   'P 1'
#
loop_
_entity.id
_entity.type
_entity.pdbx_description
1 polymer ?
#
loop_
_entity_poly.entity_id
_entity_poly.type
_entity_poly.pdbx_seq_one_letter_code
_entity_poly.pdbx_strand_id
1 'polypeptide(L)'
;FWQRFGDAYSVGNNGGRGVSQITLRLKDQDDAIATGEAVTEALRQTHQFEDYTVGVPLELLEQARNSRLMFMGMMGLIAGISLIVGGIGIMNIMLATVTERTREIGIRRALGARRRDITRQIETVLLSVAGGITGILGGLTCGRMVNALRWGLTELAPEMMESMPESIKAVDPIVLPWSIPLAFGISVFVGVVFGLYPARRAATMSPIDALRHVA
;
A
#
# COMPACT_ATOMS: atom_id res chain seq x y z
N PHE A 1 8.71 34.29 -12.25
CA PHE A 1 9.66 33.94 -11.15
C PHE A 1 9.54 34.93 -10.00
N TRP A 2 9.59 36.23 -10.29
CA TRP A 2 9.58 37.30 -9.29
C TRP A 2 8.24 37.49 -8.55
N GLN A 3 7.11 37.18 -9.14
CA GLN A 3 5.78 37.29 -8.51
C GLN A 3 5.53 36.31 -7.37
N ARG A 4 6.33 35.24 -7.25
CA ARG A 4 6.15 34.20 -6.22
C ARG A 4 6.94 34.45 -4.92
N PHE A 5 7.85 35.42 -4.91
CA PHE A 5 8.76 35.72 -3.80
C PHE A 5 8.65 37.19 -3.30
N GLY A 6 7.51 37.84 -3.56
CA GLY A 6 7.34 39.27 -3.34
C GLY A 6 7.60 39.78 -1.92
N ASP A 7 7.51 38.95 -0.90
CA ASP A 7 7.57 39.38 0.51
C ASP A 7 8.90 39.03 1.22
N ALA A 8 9.87 38.42 0.52
CA ALA A 8 11.14 37.97 1.09
C ALA A 8 12.31 38.96 0.94
N TYR A 9 12.02 40.24 0.64
CA TYR A 9 13.05 41.25 0.50
C TYR A 9 13.34 41.96 1.84
N SER A 10 14.51 41.73 2.43
CA SER A 10 15.01 42.66 3.44
C SER A 10 15.88 43.73 2.77
N VAL A 11 15.69 44.98 3.15
CA VAL A 11 16.59 46.05 2.76
C VAL A 11 17.85 45.93 3.62
N GLY A 12 18.96 45.48 3.02
CA GLY A 12 20.25 45.50 3.69
C GLY A 12 20.63 46.92 4.09
N ASN A 13 21.40 47.08 5.17
CA ASN A 13 21.81 48.36 5.77
C ASN A 13 22.57 49.30 4.82
N ASN A 14 22.91 48.86 3.59
CA ASN A 14 23.64 49.59 2.55
C ASN A 14 22.75 50.04 1.38
N GLY A 15 21.42 50.07 1.52
CA GLY A 15 20.50 50.57 0.47
C GLY A 15 20.34 49.65 -0.74
N GLY A 16 20.98 48.50 -0.77
CA GLY A 16 20.83 47.48 -1.80
C GLY A 16 19.63 46.59 -1.52
N ARG A 17 18.87 46.22 -2.56
CA ARG A 17 17.83 45.18 -2.47
C ARG A 17 18.51 43.82 -2.33
N GLY A 18 18.65 43.33 -1.11
CA GLY A 18 19.17 41.98 -0.82
C GLY A 18 18.03 40.99 -0.61
N VAL A 19 18.23 39.76 -1.04
CA VAL A 19 17.31 38.65 -0.74
C VAL A 19 17.83 37.97 0.53
N SER A 20 16.99 37.92 1.57
CA SER A 20 17.38 37.34 2.86
C SER A 20 17.40 35.80 2.85
N GLN A 21 16.55 35.19 2.04
CA GLN A 21 16.45 33.74 1.95
C GLN A 21 15.92 33.30 0.59
N ILE A 22 16.53 32.28 0.01
CA ILE A 22 16.05 31.61 -1.20
C ILE A 22 15.76 30.17 -0.85
N THR A 23 14.53 29.72 -1.06
CA THR A 23 14.14 28.31 -0.85
C THR A 23 13.97 27.62 -2.20
N LEU A 24 14.70 26.56 -2.41
CA LEU A 24 14.60 25.73 -3.61
C LEU A 24 13.71 24.51 -3.31
N ARG A 25 12.72 24.29 -4.16
CA ARG A 25 11.88 23.07 -4.10
C ARG A 25 12.41 22.05 -5.09
N LEU A 26 12.84 20.91 -4.57
CA LEU A 26 13.29 19.77 -5.37
C LEU A 26 12.13 18.83 -5.67
N LYS A 27 12.24 18.09 -6.76
CA LYS A 27 11.26 17.08 -7.15
C LYS A 27 11.54 15.77 -6.41
N ASP A 28 12.82 15.47 -6.18
CA ASP A 28 13.24 14.24 -5.52
C ASP A 28 14.13 14.57 -4.31
N GLN A 29 13.96 13.82 -3.21
CA GLN A 29 14.73 14.04 -1.98
C GLN A 29 16.19 13.56 -2.12
N ASP A 30 16.40 12.55 -2.96
CA ASP A 30 17.73 11.95 -3.17
C ASP A 30 18.68 12.93 -3.89
N ASP A 31 18.14 13.91 -4.61
CA ASP A 31 18.92 14.94 -5.31
C ASP A 31 19.29 16.15 -4.42
N ALA A 32 18.86 16.15 -3.14
CA ALA A 32 19.02 17.32 -2.27
C ALA A 32 20.49 17.67 -2.01
N ILE A 33 21.34 16.67 -1.81
CA ILE A 33 22.77 16.86 -1.54
C ILE A 33 23.47 17.37 -2.80
N ALA A 34 23.27 16.69 -3.93
CA ALA A 34 23.89 17.06 -5.21
C ALA A 34 23.46 18.47 -5.67
N THR A 35 22.18 18.82 -5.43
CA THR A 35 21.70 20.16 -5.75
C THR A 35 22.28 21.22 -4.79
N GLY A 36 22.42 20.90 -3.51
CA GLY A 36 23.07 21.78 -2.53
C GLY A 36 24.52 22.10 -2.90
N GLU A 37 25.27 21.10 -3.30
CA GLU A 37 26.65 21.27 -3.80
C GLU A 37 26.70 22.11 -5.07
N ALA A 38 25.84 21.82 -6.04
CA ALA A 38 25.78 22.60 -7.30
C ALA A 38 25.41 24.07 -7.05
N VAL A 39 24.48 24.34 -6.13
CA VAL A 39 24.08 25.70 -5.74
C VAL A 39 25.24 26.40 -5.04
N THR A 40 25.94 25.70 -4.14
CA THR A 40 27.13 26.27 -3.45
C THR A 40 28.19 26.64 -4.43
N GLU A 41 28.50 25.79 -5.41
CA GLU A 41 29.49 26.07 -6.43
C GLU A 41 29.07 27.24 -7.35
N ALA A 42 27.79 27.31 -7.75
CA ALA A 42 27.28 28.41 -8.54
C ALA A 42 27.33 29.76 -7.80
N LEU A 43 27.04 29.77 -6.50
CA LEU A 43 27.14 30.97 -5.68
C LEU A 43 28.58 31.39 -5.48
N ARG A 44 29.50 30.45 -5.27
CA ARG A 44 30.95 30.72 -5.16
C ARG A 44 31.54 31.37 -6.40
N GLN A 45 31.06 31.01 -7.57
CA GLN A 45 31.51 31.62 -8.83
C GLN A 45 30.97 33.02 -9.06
N THR A 46 29.81 33.34 -8.44
CA THR A 46 29.07 34.58 -8.67
C THR A 46 29.33 35.65 -7.59
N HIS A 47 29.61 35.22 -6.35
CA HIS A 47 29.84 36.09 -5.20
C HIS A 47 31.33 36.22 -4.90
N GLN A 48 31.81 37.46 -4.74
CA GLN A 48 33.21 37.74 -4.38
C GLN A 48 33.50 37.50 -2.89
N PHE A 49 32.45 37.48 -2.06
CA PHE A 49 32.53 37.25 -0.62
C PHE A 49 31.57 36.12 -0.24
N GLU A 50 31.94 35.32 0.76
CA GLU A 50 31.08 34.28 1.32
C GLU A 50 30.02 34.88 2.28
N ASP A 51 29.08 35.63 1.71
CA ASP A 51 27.95 36.24 2.43
C ASP A 51 26.66 35.41 2.41
N TYR A 52 26.78 34.13 2.05
CA TYR A 52 25.69 33.19 1.94
C TYR A 52 25.95 31.90 2.73
N THR A 53 24.88 31.26 3.17
CA THR A 53 24.93 29.92 3.77
C THR A 53 23.94 28.99 3.04
N VAL A 54 24.44 27.91 2.48
CA VAL A 54 23.59 26.88 1.87
C VAL A 54 23.30 25.81 2.91
N GLY A 55 22.06 25.76 3.39
CA GLY A 55 21.61 24.76 4.35
C GLY A 55 20.78 23.67 3.67
N VAL A 56 21.26 22.44 3.67
CA VAL A 56 20.47 21.27 3.30
C VAL A 56 20.04 20.60 4.60
N PRO A 57 18.75 20.57 4.95
CA PRO A 57 18.28 20.01 6.23
C PRO A 57 18.28 18.47 6.19
N LEU A 58 19.48 17.86 6.15
CA LEU A 58 19.65 16.40 6.04
C LEU A 58 18.99 15.64 7.18
N GLU A 59 19.08 16.16 8.41
CA GLU A 59 18.43 15.53 9.57
C GLU A 59 16.91 15.44 9.42
N LEU A 60 16.28 16.49 8.87
CA LEU A 60 14.84 16.49 8.60
C LEU A 60 14.48 15.50 7.50
N LEU A 61 15.32 15.37 6.48
CA LEU A 61 15.12 14.40 5.40
C LEU A 61 15.26 12.96 5.91
N GLU A 62 16.27 12.68 6.72
CA GLU A 62 16.45 11.37 7.35
C GLU A 62 15.31 11.04 8.31
N GLN A 63 14.89 12.00 9.13
CA GLN A 63 13.74 11.82 10.02
C GLN A 63 12.45 11.54 9.24
N ALA A 64 12.20 12.26 8.17
CA ALA A 64 11.04 12.03 7.30
C ALA A 64 11.09 10.64 6.66
N ARG A 65 12.27 10.21 6.18
CA ARG A 65 12.49 8.87 5.63
C ARG A 65 12.24 7.79 6.66
N ASN A 66 12.79 7.93 7.86
CA ASN A 66 12.62 6.98 8.95
C ASN A 66 11.15 6.89 9.39
N SER A 67 10.49 8.03 9.53
CA SER A 67 9.05 8.08 9.82
C SER A 67 8.24 7.36 8.76
N ARG A 68 8.53 7.58 7.48
CA ARG A 68 7.87 6.91 6.35
C ARG A 68 8.06 5.38 6.42
N LEU A 69 9.29 4.91 6.71
CA LEU A 69 9.57 3.48 6.85
C LEU A 69 8.82 2.86 8.03
N MET A 70 8.73 3.56 9.16
CA MET A 70 7.94 3.15 10.32
C MET A 70 6.45 3.03 9.98
N PHE A 71 5.88 4.04 9.31
CA PHE A 71 4.48 3.99 8.86
C PHE A 71 4.23 2.84 7.88
N MET A 72 5.11 2.62 6.90
CA MET A 72 5.02 1.50 5.97
C MET A 72 5.07 0.16 6.71
N GLY A 73 5.95 0.02 7.70
CA GLY A 73 6.06 -1.18 8.54
C GLY A 73 4.78 -1.44 9.34
N MET A 74 4.24 -0.40 10.00
CA MET A 74 2.97 -0.50 10.72
C MET A 74 1.81 -0.89 9.82
N MET A 75 1.67 -0.24 8.67
CA MET A 75 0.61 -0.57 7.70
C MET A 75 0.76 -2.00 7.18
N GLY A 76 2.00 -2.42 6.90
CA GLY A 76 2.29 -3.80 6.51
C GLY A 76 1.92 -4.83 7.57
N LEU A 77 2.20 -4.53 8.85
CA LEU A 77 1.81 -5.36 9.99
C LEU A 77 0.29 -5.49 10.10
N ILE A 78 -0.44 -4.38 10.07
CA ILE A 78 -1.91 -4.37 10.14
C ILE A 78 -2.50 -5.15 8.97
N ALA A 79 -2.01 -4.93 7.76
CA ALA A 79 -2.43 -5.66 6.57
C ALA A 79 -2.14 -7.17 6.70
N GLY A 80 -0.95 -7.54 7.22
CA GLY A 80 -0.56 -8.93 7.46
C GLY A 80 -1.48 -9.64 8.45
N ILE A 81 -1.77 -8.99 9.58
CA ILE A 81 -2.70 -9.53 10.59
C ILE A 81 -4.10 -9.71 9.99
N SER A 82 -4.61 -8.71 9.28
CA SER A 82 -5.91 -8.77 8.61
C SER A 82 -5.99 -9.92 7.61
N LEU A 83 -4.89 -10.14 6.88
CA LEU A 83 -4.80 -11.21 5.90
C LEU A 83 -4.79 -12.60 6.56
N ILE A 84 -4.10 -12.76 7.69
CA ILE A 84 -4.09 -14.00 8.47
C ILE A 84 -5.49 -14.29 9.02
N VAL A 85 -6.15 -13.28 9.62
CA VAL A 85 -7.51 -13.43 10.16
C VAL A 85 -8.51 -13.80 9.04
N GLY A 86 -8.42 -13.13 7.89
CA GLY A 86 -9.22 -13.47 6.71
C GLY A 86 -8.95 -14.88 6.21
N GLY A 87 -7.68 -15.30 6.18
CA GLY A 87 -7.28 -16.66 5.83
C GLY A 87 -7.84 -17.73 6.77
N ILE A 88 -7.81 -17.49 8.08
CA ILE A 88 -8.43 -18.37 9.08
C ILE A 88 -9.95 -18.45 8.86
N GLY A 89 -10.61 -17.33 8.51
CA GLY A 89 -12.01 -17.31 8.13
C GLY A 89 -12.31 -18.22 6.95
N ILE A 90 -11.52 -18.13 5.88
CA ILE A 90 -11.64 -19.02 4.71
C ILE A 90 -11.47 -20.49 5.13
N MET A 91 -10.45 -20.78 5.94
CA MET A 91 -10.17 -22.12 6.42
C MET A 91 -11.35 -22.70 7.22
N ASN A 92 -11.96 -21.90 8.09
CA ASN A 92 -13.11 -22.34 8.91
C ASN A 92 -14.35 -22.65 8.05
N ILE A 93 -14.66 -21.77 7.07
CA ILE A 93 -15.75 -22.00 6.12
C ILE A 93 -15.50 -23.27 5.32
N MET A 94 -14.28 -23.48 4.85
CA MET A 94 -13.93 -24.69 4.10
C MET A 94 -14.03 -25.96 4.95
N LEU A 95 -13.59 -25.92 6.21
CA LEU A 95 -13.74 -27.05 7.12
C LEU A 95 -15.23 -27.39 7.35
N ALA A 96 -16.08 -26.38 7.54
CA ALA A 96 -17.51 -26.58 7.66
C ALA A 96 -18.11 -27.21 6.38
N THR A 97 -17.78 -26.68 5.22
CA THR A 97 -18.25 -27.23 3.93
C THR A 97 -17.77 -28.67 3.70
N VAL A 98 -16.53 -28.99 4.10
CA VAL A 98 -16.00 -30.37 4.02
C VAL A 98 -16.75 -31.28 4.95
N THR A 99 -17.06 -30.86 6.18
CA THR A 99 -17.81 -31.68 7.13
C THR A 99 -19.23 -31.96 6.65
N GLU A 100 -19.92 -30.97 6.09
CA GLU A 100 -21.24 -31.15 5.49
C GLU A 100 -21.24 -32.12 4.30
N ARG A 101 -20.18 -32.12 3.49
CA ARG A 101 -20.03 -32.99 2.32
C ARG A 101 -19.26 -34.29 2.60
N THR A 102 -18.99 -34.60 3.87
CA THR A 102 -18.16 -35.77 4.25
C THR A 102 -18.73 -37.06 3.69
N ARG A 103 -20.05 -37.27 3.72
CA ARG A 103 -20.73 -38.47 3.20
C ARG A 103 -20.53 -38.61 1.68
N GLU A 104 -20.66 -37.52 0.93
CA GLU A 104 -20.50 -37.49 -0.52
C GLU A 104 -19.05 -37.85 -0.90
N ILE A 105 -18.08 -37.25 -0.19
CA ILE A 105 -16.66 -37.51 -0.36
C ILE A 105 -16.34 -38.98 -0.04
N GLY A 106 -16.93 -39.52 1.04
CA GLY A 106 -16.77 -40.91 1.43
C GLY A 106 -17.25 -41.89 0.37
N ILE A 107 -18.45 -41.67 -0.20
CA ILE A 107 -19.02 -42.49 -1.26
C ILE A 107 -18.12 -42.45 -2.52
N ARG A 108 -17.71 -41.28 -2.96
CA ARG A 108 -16.82 -41.14 -4.13
C ARG A 108 -15.49 -41.84 -3.93
N ARG A 109 -14.92 -41.79 -2.71
CA ARG A 109 -13.69 -42.52 -2.39
C ARG A 109 -13.88 -44.01 -2.34
N ALA A 110 -15.01 -44.52 -1.84
CA ALA A 110 -15.35 -45.94 -1.85
C ALA A 110 -15.50 -46.47 -3.29
N LEU A 111 -15.98 -45.63 -4.21
CA LEU A 111 -16.10 -45.91 -5.63
C LEU A 111 -14.77 -45.76 -6.41
N GLY A 112 -13.64 -45.47 -5.73
CA GLY A 112 -12.31 -45.46 -6.32
C GLY A 112 -11.79 -44.05 -6.74
N ALA A 113 -12.43 -42.97 -6.35
CA ALA A 113 -11.92 -41.62 -6.63
C ALA A 113 -10.54 -41.39 -5.97
N ARG A 114 -9.61 -40.85 -6.74
CA ARG A 114 -8.27 -40.52 -6.25
C ARG A 114 -8.29 -39.32 -5.33
N ARG A 115 -7.37 -39.26 -4.38
CA ARG A 115 -7.21 -38.12 -3.46
C ARG A 115 -7.05 -36.79 -4.23
N ARG A 116 -6.38 -36.83 -5.40
CA ARG A 116 -6.23 -35.65 -6.27
C ARG A 116 -7.54 -35.09 -6.80
N ASP A 117 -8.49 -35.99 -7.11
CA ASP A 117 -9.78 -35.56 -7.70
C ASP A 117 -10.62 -34.81 -6.66
N ILE A 118 -10.53 -35.23 -5.40
CA ILE A 118 -11.22 -34.56 -4.29
C ILE A 118 -10.58 -33.20 -3.98
N THR A 119 -9.26 -33.13 -3.93
CA THR A 119 -8.53 -31.87 -3.69
C THR A 119 -8.75 -30.86 -4.81
N ARG A 120 -8.92 -31.30 -6.05
CA ARG A 120 -9.14 -30.45 -7.23
C ARG A 120 -10.57 -29.89 -7.29
N GLN A 121 -11.53 -30.55 -6.65
CA GLN A 121 -12.93 -30.13 -6.59
C GLN A 121 -13.18 -28.96 -5.63
N ILE A 122 -12.19 -28.65 -4.78
CA ILE A 122 -12.30 -27.56 -3.83
C ILE A 122 -11.92 -26.25 -4.56
N GLU A 123 -12.93 -25.49 -4.96
CA GLU A 123 -12.85 -24.28 -5.80
C GLU A 123 -12.13 -23.09 -5.16
N THR A 124 -11.26 -23.32 -4.17
CA THR A 124 -10.57 -22.26 -3.39
C THR A 124 -9.68 -21.40 -4.27
N VAL A 125 -9.03 -21.99 -5.28
CA VAL A 125 -8.16 -21.24 -6.18
C VAL A 125 -8.98 -20.25 -7.04
N LEU A 126 -10.15 -20.67 -7.51
CA LEU A 126 -11.06 -19.79 -8.27
C LEU A 126 -11.54 -18.61 -7.42
N LEU A 127 -11.88 -18.87 -6.16
CA LEU A 127 -12.32 -17.83 -5.22
C LEU A 127 -11.19 -16.84 -4.90
N SER A 128 -9.96 -17.34 -4.74
CA SER A 128 -8.78 -16.50 -4.48
C SER A 128 -8.41 -15.64 -5.68
N VAL A 129 -8.51 -16.19 -6.88
CA VAL A 129 -8.29 -15.44 -8.13
C VAL A 129 -9.37 -14.37 -8.31
N ALA A 130 -10.64 -14.72 -8.12
CA ALA A 130 -11.74 -13.76 -8.18
C ALA A 130 -11.59 -12.65 -7.14
N GLY A 131 -11.25 -13.00 -5.89
CA GLY A 131 -10.95 -12.06 -4.82
C GLY A 131 -9.75 -11.16 -5.13
N GLY A 132 -8.69 -11.72 -5.70
CA GLY A 132 -7.52 -10.97 -6.15
C GLY A 132 -7.86 -9.96 -7.25
N ILE A 133 -8.64 -10.35 -8.24
CA ILE A 133 -9.09 -9.46 -9.33
C ILE A 133 -9.98 -8.34 -8.77
N THR A 134 -10.97 -8.67 -7.94
CA THR A 134 -11.85 -7.66 -7.34
C THR A 134 -11.09 -6.72 -6.42
N GLY A 135 -10.10 -7.22 -5.66
CA GLY A 135 -9.20 -6.41 -4.84
C GLY A 135 -8.34 -5.44 -5.64
N ILE A 136 -7.80 -5.88 -6.77
CA ILE A 136 -7.05 -5.01 -7.70
C ILE A 136 -7.96 -3.93 -8.28
N LEU A 137 -9.15 -4.29 -8.74
CA LEU A 137 -10.12 -3.33 -9.27
C LEU A 137 -10.51 -2.30 -8.20
N GLY A 138 -10.77 -2.75 -6.96
CA GLY A 138 -11.04 -1.88 -5.83
C GLY A 138 -9.87 -0.94 -5.51
N GLY A 139 -8.64 -1.45 -5.52
CA GLY A 139 -7.42 -0.66 -5.31
C GLY A 139 -7.21 0.40 -6.39
N LEU A 140 -7.44 0.07 -7.66
CA LEU A 140 -7.32 1.00 -8.78
C LEU A 140 -8.40 2.10 -8.75
N THR A 141 -9.59 1.78 -8.25
CA THR A 141 -10.68 2.77 -8.10
C THR A 141 -10.49 3.66 -6.88
N CYS A 142 -9.72 3.24 -5.89
CA CYS A 142 -9.47 4.00 -4.66
C CYS A 142 -8.90 5.40 -4.94
N GLY A 143 -7.92 5.51 -5.86
CA GLY A 143 -7.36 6.80 -6.26
C GLY A 143 -8.39 7.74 -6.88
N ARG A 144 -9.27 7.22 -7.74
CA ARG A 144 -10.37 8.01 -8.32
C ARG A 144 -11.39 8.43 -7.26
N MET A 145 -11.67 7.55 -6.32
CA MET A 145 -12.61 7.82 -5.22
C MET A 145 -12.08 8.93 -4.29
N VAL A 146 -10.78 8.92 -3.95
CA VAL A 146 -10.15 10.00 -3.19
C VAL A 146 -10.25 11.33 -3.93
N ASN A 147 -9.97 11.36 -5.22
CA ASN A 147 -10.07 12.57 -6.02
C ASN A 147 -11.52 13.06 -6.15
N ALA A 148 -12.48 12.16 -6.34
CA ALA A 148 -13.90 12.50 -6.37
C ALA A 148 -14.40 13.05 -5.02
N LEU A 149 -13.94 12.47 -3.90
CA LEU A 149 -14.23 12.95 -2.56
C LEU A 149 -13.66 14.36 -2.33
N ARG A 150 -12.43 14.60 -2.76
CA ARG A 150 -11.79 15.93 -2.69
C ARG A 150 -12.57 16.96 -3.50
N TRP A 151 -12.95 16.63 -4.72
CA TRP A 151 -13.77 17.50 -5.56
C TRP A 151 -15.12 17.80 -4.90
N GLY A 152 -15.80 16.80 -4.36
CA GLY A 152 -17.05 17.00 -3.62
C GLY A 152 -16.89 17.87 -2.37
N LEU A 153 -15.78 17.71 -1.62
CA LEU A 153 -15.50 18.54 -0.45
C LEU A 153 -15.20 20.01 -0.83
N THR A 154 -14.53 20.24 -1.96
CA THR A 154 -14.28 21.62 -2.44
C THR A 154 -15.57 22.35 -2.83
N GLU A 155 -16.58 21.62 -3.34
CA GLU A 155 -17.86 22.20 -3.73
C GLU A 155 -18.84 22.33 -2.56
N LEU A 156 -18.93 21.32 -1.69
CA LEU A 156 -19.93 21.25 -0.63
C LEU A 156 -19.49 21.90 0.69
N ALA A 157 -18.20 21.93 0.98
CA ALA A 157 -17.64 22.45 2.23
C ALA A 157 -16.27 23.10 2.02
N PRO A 158 -16.20 24.25 1.32
CA PRO A 158 -14.94 24.93 1.01
C PRO A 158 -14.18 25.34 2.29
N GLU A 159 -14.89 25.75 3.35
CA GLU A 159 -14.28 26.13 4.63
C GLU A 159 -13.52 24.99 5.30
N MET A 160 -14.03 23.75 5.21
CA MET A 160 -13.33 22.57 5.70
C MET A 160 -12.05 22.29 4.91
N MET A 161 -12.09 22.52 3.61
CA MET A 161 -10.92 22.31 2.74
C MET A 161 -9.85 23.36 3.00
N GLU A 162 -10.22 24.62 3.26
CA GLU A 162 -9.26 25.68 3.61
C GLU A 162 -8.56 25.42 4.94
N SER A 163 -9.26 24.86 5.92
CA SER A 163 -8.69 24.55 7.24
C SER A 163 -7.77 23.30 7.25
N MET A 164 -7.79 22.50 6.19
CA MET A 164 -6.91 21.31 6.11
C MET A 164 -5.45 21.70 5.83
N PRO A 165 -4.49 21.03 6.49
CA PRO A 165 -3.07 21.23 6.21
C PRO A 165 -2.74 20.98 4.73
N GLU A 166 -1.84 21.77 4.17
CA GLU A 166 -1.42 21.62 2.76
C GLU A 166 -0.84 20.24 2.46
N SER A 167 -0.22 19.60 3.44
CA SER A 167 0.28 18.23 3.34
C SER A 167 -0.81 17.20 3.01
N ILE A 168 -2.04 17.40 3.50
CA ILE A 168 -3.19 16.52 3.20
C ILE A 168 -3.77 16.86 1.82
N LYS A 169 -3.79 18.15 1.48
CA LYS A 169 -4.23 18.59 0.14
C LYS A 169 -3.33 18.09 -0.99
N ALA A 170 -2.04 17.88 -0.69
CA ALA A 170 -1.02 17.47 -1.67
C ALA A 170 -0.87 15.95 -1.82
N VAL A 171 -1.64 15.14 -1.08
CA VAL A 171 -1.55 13.67 -1.21
C VAL A 171 -2.20 13.21 -2.50
N ASP A 172 -1.40 12.87 -3.49
CA ASP A 172 -1.87 12.20 -4.70
C ASP A 172 -1.68 10.68 -4.56
N PRO A 173 -2.76 9.89 -4.59
CA PRO A 173 -2.67 8.45 -4.51
C PRO A 173 -2.07 7.89 -5.80
N ILE A 174 -0.80 7.50 -5.75
CA ILE A 174 -0.06 6.91 -6.87
C ILE A 174 -0.02 5.40 -6.70
N VAL A 175 -0.53 4.66 -7.68
CA VAL A 175 -0.42 3.21 -7.73
C VAL A 175 0.87 2.83 -8.43
N LEU A 176 1.78 2.17 -7.72
CA LEU A 176 3.02 1.66 -8.30
C LEU A 176 2.71 0.41 -9.13
N PRO A 177 3.16 0.32 -10.40
CA PRO A 177 2.83 -0.82 -11.28
C PRO A 177 3.24 -2.18 -10.72
N TRP A 178 4.36 -2.26 -10.00
CA TRP A 178 4.83 -3.51 -9.39
C TRP A 178 3.99 -3.98 -8.19
N SER A 179 3.21 -3.10 -7.57
CA SER A 179 2.33 -3.46 -6.44
C SER A 179 1.16 -4.35 -6.88
N ILE A 180 0.72 -4.24 -8.13
CA ILE A 180 -0.38 -5.03 -8.68
C ILE A 180 -0.06 -6.52 -8.71
N PRO A 181 1.05 -6.96 -9.38
CA PRO A 181 1.39 -8.39 -9.38
C PRO A 181 1.77 -8.91 -7.99
N LEU A 182 2.34 -8.07 -7.13
CA LEU A 182 2.64 -8.45 -5.75
C LEU A 182 1.35 -8.71 -4.95
N ALA A 183 0.38 -7.80 -4.99
CA ALA A 183 -0.89 -7.96 -4.29
C ALA A 183 -1.66 -9.19 -4.78
N PHE A 184 -1.67 -9.44 -6.10
CA PHE A 184 -2.28 -10.62 -6.69
C PHE A 184 -1.59 -11.90 -6.21
N GLY A 185 -0.25 -11.92 -6.25
CA GLY A 185 0.55 -13.06 -5.77
C GLY A 185 0.30 -13.39 -4.31
N ILE A 186 0.24 -12.38 -3.44
CA ILE A 186 -0.07 -12.55 -2.02
C ILE A 186 -1.50 -13.10 -1.84
N SER A 187 -2.49 -12.57 -2.57
CA SER A 187 -3.88 -13.05 -2.50
C SER A 187 -4.00 -14.53 -2.87
N VAL A 188 -3.37 -14.93 -3.97
CA VAL A 188 -3.35 -16.33 -4.42
C VAL A 188 -2.59 -17.22 -3.43
N PHE A 189 -1.44 -16.76 -2.93
CA PHE A 189 -0.65 -17.48 -1.95
C PHE A 189 -1.45 -17.78 -0.68
N VAL A 190 -2.13 -16.77 -0.13
CA VAL A 190 -2.97 -16.93 1.06
C VAL A 190 -4.12 -17.89 0.80
N GLY A 191 -4.83 -17.74 -0.32
CA GLY A 191 -5.90 -18.66 -0.69
C GLY A 191 -5.42 -20.09 -0.84
N VAL A 192 -4.24 -20.31 -1.42
CA VAL A 192 -3.65 -21.65 -1.54
C VAL A 192 -3.26 -22.20 -0.16
N VAL A 193 -2.57 -21.43 0.68
CA VAL A 193 -2.10 -21.89 2.00
C VAL A 193 -3.28 -22.27 2.90
N PHE A 194 -4.25 -21.37 3.05
CA PHE A 194 -5.40 -21.63 3.93
C PHE A 194 -6.44 -22.57 3.33
N GLY A 195 -6.51 -22.68 2.01
CA GLY A 195 -7.39 -23.64 1.32
C GLY A 195 -6.80 -25.05 1.24
N LEU A 196 -5.48 -25.19 1.15
CA LEU A 196 -4.83 -26.50 0.96
C LEU A 196 -4.94 -27.37 2.22
N TYR A 197 -4.90 -26.78 3.41
CA TYR A 197 -5.00 -27.53 4.67
C TYR A 197 -6.35 -28.28 4.79
N PRO A 198 -7.52 -27.62 4.70
CA PRO A 198 -8.79 -28.34 4.76
C PRO A 198 -8.99 -29.30 3.59
N ALA A 199 -8.49 -28.94 2.40
CA ALA A 199 -8.55 -29.82 1.23
C ALA A 199 -7.77 -31.13 1.43
N ARG A 200 -6.58 -31.06 2.01
CA ARG A 200 -5.79 -32.26 2.34
C ARG A 200 -6.47 -33.07 3.43
N ARG A 201 -7.03 -32.44 4.46
CA ARG A 201 -7.75 -33.14 5.53
C ARG A 201 -8.95 -33.90 4.98
N ALA A 202 -9.74 -33.28 4.10
CA ALA A 202 -10.84 -33.95 3.40
C ALA A 202 -10.38 -35.17 2.59
N ALA A 203 -9.28 -35.03 1.85
CA ALA A 203 -8.72 -36.10 1.01
C ALA A 203 -8.13 -37.27 1.82
N THR A 204 -7.79 -37.07 3.09
CA THR A 204 -7.23 -38.13 3.96
C THR A 204 -8.27 -38.86 4.81
N MET A 205 -9.51 -38.42 4.86
CA MET A 205 -10.59 -39.07 5.61
C MET A 205 -10.77 -40.52 5.14
N SER A 206 -10.96 -41.44 6.09
CA SER A 206 -11.25 -42.84 5.74
C SER A 206 -12.70 -42.94 5.28
N PRO A 207 -13.02 -43.72 4.22
CA PRO A 207 -14.38 -43.93 3.77
C PRO A 207 -15.26 -44.56 4.85
N ILE A 208 -14.69 -45.36 5.74
CA ILE A 208 -15.42 -46.03 6.83
C ILE A 208 -15.88 -45.04 7.90
N ASP A 209 -14.96 -44.10 8.29
CA ASP A 209 -15.29 -43.04 9.28
C ASP A 209 -16.31 -42.06 8.72
N ALA A 210 -16.21 -41.75 7.42
CA ALA A 210 -17.14 -40.87 6.73
C ALA A 210 -18.59 -41.42 6.68
N LEU A 211 -18.75 -42.75 6.64
CA LEU A 211 -20.04 -43.40 6.64
C LEU A 211 -20.60 -43.67 8.07
N ARG A 212 -19.73 -43.80 9.06
CA ARG A 212 -20.08 -44.09 10.46
C ARG A 212 -20.56 -42.85 11.24
N HIS A 213 -20.12 -41.65 10.83
CA HIS A 213 -20.49 -40.40 11.53
C HIS A 213 -21.92 -39.92 11.28
N VAL A 214 -22.76 -40.71 10.61
CA VAL A 214 -24.16 -40.38 10.26
C VAL A 214 -25.18 -41.34 10.97
N ALA A 215 -24.69 -42.19 11.84
CA ALA A 215 -25.51 -42.95 12.77
C ALA A 215 -25.36 -42.31 14.15
#